data_096c9a565035a9f2577727b734b2296c
#
_entry.id   096c9a565035a9f2577727b734b2296c
#
_cell.length_a   1.000
_cell.length_b   1.000
_cell.length_c   1.000
_cell.angle_alpha   90.00
_cell.angle_beta   90.00
_cell.angle_gamma   90.00
#
_symmetry.space_group_name_H-M   'P 1'
#
loop_
_entity.id
_entity.type
_entity.pdbx_description
1 polymer ?
#
loop_
_entity_poly.entity_id
_entity_poly.type
_entity_poly.pdbx_seq_one_letter_code
_entity_poly.pdbx_strand_id
1 'polypeptide(L)'
;MLRKLVLLAIVAGIIGLAVFWFVTVPATVPASALGTHTPNIENGKAMFYAGGCASCHATQGQDDKHKLGGGHPLRSPFGTFYAPNISQDPKAGIGAWTEHHFVNAMLKGTAPDGSHYFPAFPFTSYRMMPLADVRDLYAFMKTLPAVPDASKPHDVPFPFSLRRPLGGWKFLFFDDTAFQPDLSKSAQWNRGAYLVNGPGHCAECHSPRNLLGGILSGQRFAGGPNPEGKGWVPNITQAGLKDWGIDDIEYLLETGNTPDGDSVGSNMAPVIRNTSQLSKEDRHAMAEYLKSLPAVEGPKRPSK
;
A
#
# COMPACT_ATOMS: atom_id res chain seq x y z
N MET A 1 -27.03 30.69 34.74
CA MET A 1 -26.59 29.33 34.41
C MET A 1 -26.47 29.13 32.87
N LEU A 2 -27.49 29.40 32.09
CA LEU A 2 -27.49 29.17 30.62
C LEU A 2 -26.33 29.87 29.89
N ARG A 3 -26.04 31.16 30.16
CA ARG A 3 -24.91 31.91 29.59
C ARG A 3 -23.54 31.22 29.85
N LYS A 4 -23.32 30.68 31.03
CA LYS A 4 -22.07 29.99 31.39
C LYS A 4 -21.96 28.66 30.62
N LEU A 5 -23.08 27.92 30.44
CA LEU A 5 -23.11 26.67 29.68
C LEU A 5 -22.85 26.93 28.18
N VAL A 6 -23.47 27.97 27.62
CA VAL A 6 -23.21 28.38 26.24
C VAL A 6 -21.76 28.75 26.01
N LEU A 7 -21.17 29.55 26.93
CA LEU A 7 -19.76 29.95 26.84
C LEU A 7 -18.83 28.72 26.91
N LEU A 8 -19.09 27.79 27.82
CA LEU A 8 -18.32 26.55 27.93
C LEU A 8 -18.43 25.70 26.64
N ALA A 9 -19.62 25.59 26.06
CA ALA A 9 -19.82 24.88 24.81
C ALA A 9 -19.04 25.53 23.63
N ILE A 10 -19.02 26.87 23.56
CA ILE A 10 -18.25 27.60 22.55
C ILE A 10 -16.75 27.37 22.74
N VAL A 11 -16.25 27.51 23.98
CA VAL A 11 -14.83 27.27 24.26
C VAL A 11 -14.43 25.81 23.96
N ALA A 12 -15.24 24.83 24.35
CA ALA A 12 -15.01 23.44 24.03
C ALA A 12 -15.01 23.19 22.50
N GLY A 13 -15.92 23.85 21.76
CA GLY A 13 -15.96 23.80 20.31
C GLY A 13 -14.70 24.38 19.65
N ILE A 14 -14.22 25.53 20.14
CA ILE A 14 -12.97 26.14 19.64
C ILE A 14 -11.76 25.24 19.91
N ILE A 15 -11.68 24.69 21.12
CA ILE A 15 -10.61 23.73 21.48
C ILE A 15 -10.69 22.49 20.59
N GLY A 16 -11.88 21.94 20.39
CA GLY A 16 -12.10 20.78 19.52
C GLY A 16 -11.67 21.05 18.07
N LEU A 17 -12.00 22.21 17.52
CA LEU A 17 -11.57 22.63 16.19
C LEU A 17 -10.06 22.83 16.11
N ALA A 18 -9.43 23.42 17.13
CA ALA A 18 -7.98 23.56 17.19
C ALA A 18 -7.28 22.20 17.23
N VAL A 19 -7.73 21.30 18.10
CA VAL A 19 -7.19 19.92 18.17
C VAL A 19 -7.36 19.20 16.84
N PHE A 20 -8.57 19.25 16.25
CA PHE A 20 -8.83 18.67 14.92
C PHE A 20 -7.86 19.23 13.88
N TRP A 21 -7.67 20.55 13.86
CA TRP A 21 -6.76 21.20 12.91
C TRP A 21 -5.33 20.68 13.05
N PHE A 22 -4.79 20.61 14.27
CA PHE A 22 -3.42 20.15 14.54
C PHE A 22 -3.24 18.66 14.21
N VAL A 23 -4.17 17.80 14.66
CA VAL A 23 -4.12 16.36 14.45
C VAL A 23 -4.23 16.01 12.95
N THR A 24 -4.92 16.83 12.16
CA THR A 24 -5.15 16.58 10.74
C THR A 24 -4.20 17.32 9.79
N VAL A 25 -3.13 17.96 10.31
CA VAL A 25 -2.06 18.52 9.44
C VAL A 25 -1.33 17.40 8.71
N PRO A 26 -1.22 17.45 7.37
CA PRO A 26 -0.43 16.46 6.63
C PRO A 26 1.04 16.51 7.03
N ALA A 27 1.60 15.34 7.36
CA ALA A 27 3.02 15.20 7.64
C ALA A 27 3.82 15.13 6.34
N THR A 28 5.06 15.63 6.38
CA THR A 28 6.01 15.53 5.27
C THR A 28 7.39 15.10 5.78
N VAL A 29 8.17 14.48 4.92
CA VAL A 29 9.60 14.28 5.15
C VAL A 29 10.30 15.62 4.96
N PRO A 30 11.14 16.09 5.89
CA PRO A 30 11.88 17.33 5.67
C PRO A 30 12.77 17.26 4.42
N ALA A 31 12.77 18.30 3.60
CA ALA A 31 13.60 18.33 2.39
C ALA A 31 15.11 18.13 2.68
N SER A 32 15.56 18.59 3.86
CA SER A 32 16.92 18.37 4.34
C SER A 32 17.27 16.90 4.60
N ALA A 33 16.28 16.04 4.83
CA ALA A 33 16.49 14.61 5.06
C ALA A 33 16.82 13.84 3.76
N LEU A 34 16.54 14.43 2.58
CA LEU A 34 16.86 13.76 1.33
C LEU A 34 18.36 13.63 1.09
N GLY A 35 19.16 14.60 1.48
CA GLY A 35 20.62 14.55 1.31
C GLY A 35 21.06 14.23 -0.13
N THR A 36 22.31 13.81 -0.30
CA THR A 36 22.82 13.26 -1.58
C THR A 36 22.44 11.79 -1.71
N HIS A 37 22.14 11.35 -2.94
CA HIS A 37 21.83 9.95 -3.25
C HIS A 37 22.26 9.65 -4.69
N THR A 38 22.95 8.54 -4.88
CA THR A 38 23.23 8.00 -6.21
C THR A 38 22.20 6.90 -6.48
N PRO A 39 21.26 7.10 -7.42
CA PRO A 39 20.20 6.15 -7.66
C PRO A 39 20.71 4.80 -8.16
N ASN A 40 20.17 3.73 -7.63
CA ASN A 40 20.31 2.36 -8.12
C ASN A 40 19.04 1.98 -8.92
N ILE A 41 19.13 2.04 -10.25
CA ILE A 41 17.98 1.76 -11.14
C ILE A 41 17.50 0.31 -11.04
N GLU A 42 18.42 -0.65 -10.86
CA GLU A 42 18.05 -2.07 -10.70
C GLU A 42 17.30 -2.32 -9.39
N ASN A 43 17.73 -1.70 -8.29
CA ASN A 43 16.97 -1.74 -7.04
C ASN A 43 15.60 -1.06 -7.21
N GLY A 44 15.55 0.09 -7.89
CA GLY A 44 14.30 0.78 -8.21
C GLY A 44 13.34 -0.10 -9.01
N LYS A 45 13.84 -0.87 -9.99
CA LYS A 45 13.09 -1.85 -10.75
C LYS A 45 12.57 -2.99 -9.86
N ALA A 46 13.41 -3.51 -8.97
CA ALA A 46 12.98 -4.52 -8.01
C ALA A 46 11.86 -3.99 -7.10
N MET A 47 11.97 -2.75 -6.59
CA MET A 47 10.93 -2.10 -5.78
C MET A 47 9.64 -1.85 -6.57
N PHE A 48 9.73 -1.52 -7.86
CA PHE A 48 8.56 -1.37 -8.74
C PHE A 48 7.76 -2.67 -8.85
N TYR A 49 8.46 -3.79 -9.05
CA TYR A 49 7.81 -5.09 -9.12
C TYR A 49 7.34 -5.58 -7.74
N ALA A 50 8.15 -5.42 -6.69
CA ALA A 50 7.72 -5.74 -5.34
C ALA A 50 6.47 -4.96 -4.92
N GLY A 51 6.42 -3.67 -5.28
CA GLY A 51 5.27 -2.79 -5.02
C GLY A 51 4.07 -3.03 -5.92
N GLY A 52 4.20 -3.87 -6.96
CA GLY A 52 3.11 -4.20 -7.87
C GLY A 52 2.49 -2.99 -8.57
N CYS A 53 3.25 -1.91 -8.80
CA CYS A 53 2.74 -0.63 -9.28
C CYS A 53 1.88 -0.78 -10.54
N ALA A 54 2.32 -1.62 -11.47
CA ALA A 54 1.60 -1.89 -12.71
C ALA A 54 0.26 -2.62 -12.52
N SER A 55 0.02 -3.29 -11.37
CA SER A 55 -1.26 -3.99 -11.12
C SER A 55 -2.45 -3.03 -11.15
N CYS A 56 -2.27 -1.83 -10.59
CA CYS A 56 -3.30 -0.81 -10.54
C CYS A 56 -3.08 0.31 -11.55
N HIS A 57 -1.81 0.69 -11.81
CA HIS A 57 -1.49 1.89 -12.59
C HIS A 57 -1.20 1.64 -14.07
N ALA A 58 -1.08 0.38 -14.53
CA ALA A 58 -0.95 0.13 -15.96
C ALA A 58 -2.22 0.61 -16.69
N THR A 59 -2.03 1.24 -17.85
CA THR A 59 -3.14 1.66 -18.71
C THR A 59 -4.01 0.45 -19.05
N GLN A 60 -5.32 0.60 -18.89
CA GLN A 60 -6.25 -0.50 -19.12
C GLN A 60 -6.32 -0.88 -20.60
N GLY A 61 -6.52 -2.17 -20.89
CA GLY A 61 -6.73 -2.68 -22.25
C GLY A 61 -5.48 -2.77 -23.12
N GLN A 62 -4.25 -2.66 -22.55
CA GLN A 62 -3.02 -2.81 -23.31
C GLN A 62 -2.02 -3.77 -22.64
N ASP A 63 -1.10 -4.31 -23.46
CA ASP A 63 -0.13 -5.33 -23.03
C ASP A 63 1.07 -4.74 -22.29
N ASP A 64 1.58 -3.59 -22.72
CA ASP A 64 2.73 -2.92 -22.11
C ASP A 64 2.40 -2.38 -20.70
N LYS A 65 2.82 -3.12 -19.68
CA LYS A 65 2.56 -2.79 -18.26
C LYS A 65 3.45 -1.67 -17.73
N HIS A 66 4.39 -1.15 -18.51
CA HIS A 66 5.17 0.04 -18.17
C HIS A 66 4.48 1.36 -18.57
N LYS A 67 3.41 1.30 -19.35
CA LYS A 67 2.55 2.46 -19.63
C LYS A 67 1.59 2.66 -18.46
N LEU A 68 1.92 3.59 -17.57
CA LEU A 68 1.26 3.76 -16.28
C LEU A 68 0.17 4.85 -16.31
N GLY A 69 -0.71 4.83 -17.32
CA GLY A 69 -1.82 5.77 -17.48
C GLY A 69 -2.98 5.58 -16.51
N GLY A 70 -2.99 4.52 -15.71
CA GLY A 70 -3.98 4.28 -14.65
C GLY A 70 -5.35 3.81 -15.16
N GLY A 71 -6.39 4.22 -14.44
CA GLY A 71 -7.79 3.94 -14.78
C GLY A 71 -8.40 2.70 -14.10
N HIS A 72 -7.60 1.90 -13.41
CA HIS A 72 -8.12 0.71 -12.70
C HIS A 72 -9.05 1.13 -11.54
N PRO A 73 -10.29 0.59 -11.48
CA PRO A 73 -11.24 0.91 -10.42
C PRO A 73 -11.02 0.02 -9.20
N LEU A 74 -10.76 0.63 -8.06
CA LEU A 74 -10.71 0.02 -6.73
C LEU A 74 -12.05 0.28 -6.03
N ARG A 75 -12.93 -0.70 -6.00
CA ARG A 75 -14.25 -0.57 -5.36
C ARG A 75 -14.14 -0.82 -3.86
N SER A 76 -14.80 0.01 -3.08
CA SER A 76 -14.82 -0.12 -1.62
C SER A 76 -16.17 0.29 -1.04
N PRO A 77 -16.44 0.03 0.25
CA PRO A 77 -17.64 0.55 0.94
C PRO A 77 -17.72 2.09 0.98
N PHE A 78 -16.60 2.79 0.73
CA PHE A 78 -16.53 4.25 0.77
C PHE A 78 -16.71 4.90 -0.60
N GLY A 79 -16.79 4.12 -1.67
CA GLY A 79 -16.86 4.56 -3.06
C GLY A 79 -15.85 3.87 -3.96
N THR A 80 -15.73 4.35 -5.20
CA THR A 80 -14.77 3.81 -6.17
C THR A 80 -13.59 4.76 -6.31
N PHE A 81 -12.41 4.26 -5.99
CA PHE A 81 -11.14 4.95 -6.26
C PHE A 81 -10.62 4.50 -7.63
N TYR A 82 -10.08 5.43 -8.40
CA TYR A 82 -9.42 5.08 -9.67
C TYR A 82 -7.93 5.29 -9.53
N ALA A 83 -7.14 4.27 -9.87
CA ALA A 83 -5.68 4.41 -9.90
C ALA A 83 -5.31 5.56 -10.85
N PRO A 84 -4.58 6.59 -10.39
CA PRO A 84 -4.22 7.72 -11.25
C PRO A 84 -3.13 7.35 -12.26
N ASN A 85 -2.96 8.19 -13.26
CA ASN A 85 -1.79 8.17 -14.12
C ASN A 85 -0.55 8.54 -13.29
N ILE A 86 0.43 7.63 -13.23
CA ILE A 86 1.73 7.83 -12.58
C ILE A 86 2.89 7.72 -13.59
N SER A 87 2.60 7.88 -14.88
CA SER A 87 3.61 7.95 -15.93
C SER A 87 4.41 9.26 -15.88
N GLN A 88 5.43 9.35 -16.72
CA GLN A 88 6.28 10.53 -16.82
C GLN A 88 5.68 11.68 -17.64
N ASP A 89 4.38 11.63 -17.96
CA ASP A 89 3.72 12.80 -18.54
C ASP A 89 3.66 13.96 -17.53
N PRO A 90 4.13 15.18 -17.90
CA PRO A 90 4.21 16.28 -16.95
C PRO A 90 2.86 16.91 -16.59
N LYS A 91 1.79 16.64 -17.37
CA LYS A 91 0.45 17.20 -17.14
C LYS A 91 -0.52 16.16 -16.60
N ALA A 92 -0.55 14.99 -17.22
CA ALA A 92 -1.48 13.91 -16.88
C ALA A 92 -0.95 12.98 -15.78
N GLY A 93 0.38 12.85 -15.66
CA GLY A 93 1.07 11.94 -14.74
C GLY A 93 1.88 12.67 -13.66
N ILE A 94 2.98 12.06 -13.27
CA ILE A 94 3.88 12.54 -12.22
C ILE A 94 5.20 13.12 -12.78
N GLY A 95 5.31 13.34 -14.10
CA GLY A 95 6.54 13.80 -14.74
C GLY A 95 7.04 15.17 -14.25
N ALA A 96 6.14 16.04 -13.78
CA ALA A 96 6.48 17.32 -13.17
C ALA A 96 6.77 17.25 -11.65
N TRP A 97 6.65 16.07 -11.02
CA TRP A 97 6.91 15.94 -9.59
C TRP A 97 8.42 16.04 -9.31
N THR A 98 8.74 16.64 -8.18
CA THR A 98 10.06 16.54 -7.60
C THR A 98 10.20 15.19 -6.88
N GLU A 99 11.44 14.76 -6.63
CA GLU A 99 11.72 13.59 -5.78
C GLU A 99 11.06 13.72 -4.40
N HIS A 100 11.07 14.93 -3.82
CA HIS A 100 10.43 15.22 -2.54
C HIS A 100 8.91 15.00 -2.57
N HIS A 101 8.23 15.36 -3.67
CA HIS A 101 6.79 15.07 -3.83
C HIS A 101 6.54 13.56 -3.83
N PHE A 102 7.36 12.80 -4.56
CA PHE A 102 7.23 11.34 -4.63
C PHE A 102 7.48 10.68 -3.27
N VAL A 103 8.54 11.08 -2.58
CA VAL A 103 8.87 10.60 -1.23
C VAL A 103 7.73 10.87 -0.25
N ASN A 104 7.13 12.07 -0.26
CA ASN A 104 6.00 12.40 0.61
C ASN A 104 4.75 11.58 0.28
N ALA A 105 4.49 11.34 -1.00
CA ALA A 105 3.39 10.48 -1.42
C ALA A 105 3.56 9.07 -0.86
N MET A 106 4.72 8.47 -1.05
CA MET A 106 5.02 7.09 -0.65
C MET A 106 5.09 6.91 0.87
N LEU A 107 5.86 7.76 1.57
CA LEU A 107 6.16 7.56 2.99
C LEU A 107 5.14 8.22 3.93
N LYS A 108 4.47 9.28 3.49
CA LYS A 108 3.55 10.05 4.34
C LYS A 108 2.11 10.06 3.82
N GLY A 109 1.86 9.55 2.62
CA GLY A 109 0.55 9.64 1.99
C GLY A 109 0.09 11.10 1.84
N THR A 110 1.02 12.01 1.51
CA THR A 110 0.75 13.45 1.36
C THR A 110 1.01 13.84 -0.10
N ALA A 111 0.02 14.44 -0.72
CA ALA A 111 0.05 14.87 -2.12
C ALA A 111 0.86 16.17 -2.29
N PRO A 112 1.30 16.52 -3.52
CA PRO A 112 2.03 17.76 -3.78
C PRO A 112 1.29 19.06 -3.40
N ASP A 113 -0.06 19.03 -3.42
CA ASP A 113 -0.92 20.12 -2.99
C ASP A 113 -1.11 20.19 -1.45
N GLY A 114 -0.43 19.32 -0.71
CA GLY A 114 -0.54 19.21 0.74
C GLY A 114 -1.79 18.46 1.23
N SER A 115 -2.61 17.86 0.37
CA SER A 115 -3.74 17.06 0.80
C SER A 115 -3.32 15.63 1.20
N HIS A 116 -4.15 14.97 2.04
CA HIS A 116 -3.94 13.55 2.34
C HIS A 116 -4.37 12.68 1.16
N TYR A 117 -3.61 11.62 0.87
CA TYR A 117 -4.10 10.53 0.04
C TYR A 117 -5.09 9.65 0.79
N PHE A 118 -6.03 9.07 0.06
CA PHE A 118 -6.87 7.98 0.58
C PHE A 118 -6.03 6.73 0.81
N PRO A 119 -6.33 5.91 1.85
CA PRO A 119 -5.60 4.67 2.11
C PRO A 119 -5.88 3.54 1.11
N ALA A 120 -6.62 3.82 0.03
CA ALA A 120 -6.64 3.00 -1.18
C ALA A 120 -5.28 3.01 -1.90
N PHE A 121 -4.48 4.04 -1.71
CA PHE A 121 -3.05 4.06 -1.99
C PHE A 121 -2.32 3.52 -0.75
N PRO A 122 -1.57 2.40 -0.84
CA PRO A 122 -1.07 1.68 0.32
C PRO A 122 0.18 2.32 0.96
N PHE A 123 0.16 3.65 1.15
CA PHE A 123 1.23 4.37 1.85
C PHE A 123 1.43 3.85 3.29
N THR A 124 0.39 3.25 3.88
CA THR A 124 0.44 2.56 5.18
C THR A 124 1.45 1.44 5.23
N SER A 125 1.75 0.81 4.11
CA SER A 125 2.79 -0.20 3.94
C SER A 125 4.07 0.41 3.39
N TYR A 126 3.98 1.27 2.37
CA TYR A 126 5.14 1.91 1.74
C TYR A 126 5.99 2.75 2.69
N ARG A 127 5.41 3.29 3.76
CA ARG A 127 6.14 3.99 4.83
C ARG A 127 7.29 3.16 5.44
N MET A 128 7.20 1.83 5.34
CA MET A 128 8.26 0.92 5.80
C MET A 128 9.48 0.92 4.88
N MET A 129 9.36 1.43 3.66
CA MET A 129 10.49 1.46 2.73
C MET A 129 11.57 2.44 3.23
N PRO A 130 12.84 2.04 3.22
CA PRO A 130 13.95 2.96 3.39
C PRO A 130 13.88 4.10 2.36
N LEU A 131 14.30 5.29 2.78
CA LEU A 131 14.32 6.46 1.90
C LEU A 131 15.10 6.21 0.60
N ALA A 132 16.20 5.45 0.67
CA ALA A 132 17.00 5.07 -0.49
C ALA A 132 16.19 4.27 -1.52
N ASP A 133 15.43 3.25 -1.07
CA ASP A 133 14.61 2.41 -1.95
C ASP A 133 13.49 3.20 -2.63
N VAL A 134 12.88 4.16 -1.93
CA VAL A 134 11.86 5.05 -2.53
C VAL A 134 12.47 5.95 -3.59
N ARG A 135 13.70 6.44 -3.39
CA ARG A 135 14.43 7.27 -4.34
C ARG A 135 14.90 6.47 -5.56
N ASP A 136 15.35 5.24 -5.35
CA ASP A 136 15.69 4.30 -6.43
C ASP A 136 14.46 3.97 -7.27
N LEU A 137 13.31 3.69 -6.63
CA LEU A 137 12.03 3.49 -7.31
C LEU A 137 11.65 4.70 -8.16
N TYR A 138 11.74 5.92 -7.60
CA TYR A 138 11.47 7.14 -8.35
C TYR A 138 12.38 7.29 -9.57
N ALA A 139 13.67 7.03 -9.41
CA ALA A 139 14.66 7.08 -10.49
C ALA A 139 14.33 6.05 -11.60
N PHE A 140 13.96 4.82 -11.23
CA PHE A 140 13.50 3.82 -12.20
C PHE A 140 12.23 4.28 -12.91
N MET A 141 11.23 4.77 -12.18
CA MET A 141 9.98 5.25 -12.79
C MET A 141 10.23 6.38 -13.80
N LYS A 142 11.24 7.21 -13.61
CA LYS A 142 11.61 8.25 -14.59
C LYS A 142 12.14 7.70 -15.91
N THR A 143 12.49 6.43 -15.99
CA THR A 143 12.90 5.77 -17.24
C THR A 143 11.70 5.23 -18.05
N LEU A 144 10.50 5.20 -17.44
CA LEU A 144 9.31 4.63 -18.04
C LEU A 144 8.61 5.62 -19.00
N PRO A 145 7.82 5.13 -19.96
CA PRO A 145 7.19 5.99 -20.96
C PRO A 145 6.15 6.94 -20.36
N ALA A 146 6.04 8.12 -20.93
CA ALA A 146 4.95 9.06 -20.66
C ALA A 146 3.66 8.58 -21.33
N VAL A 147 2.52 8.79 -20.64
CA VAL A 147 1.18 8.48 -21.14
C VAL A 147 0.31 9.73 -20.96
N PRO A 148 -0.21 10.33 -22.04
CA PRO A 148 -0.89 11.62 -21.96
C PRO A 148 -2.35 11.54 -21.47
N ASP A 149 -2.84 10.36 -21.14
CA ASP A 149 -4.23 10.14 -20.74
C ASP A 149 -4.50 10.74 -19.36
N ALA A 150 -5.54 11.55 -19.25
CA ALA A 150 -5.93 12.17 -17.99
C ALA A 150 -6.43 11.12 -16.98
N SER A 151 -6.05 11.31 -15.72
CA SER A 151 -6.56 10.50 -14.61
C SER A 151 -8.07 10.65 -14.46
N LYS A 152 -8.76 9.52 -14.27
CA LYS A 152 -10.18 9.53 -13.93
C LYS A 152 -10.35 10.01 -12.47
N PRO A 153 -11.25 10.98 -12.17
CA PRO A 153 -11.53 11.38 -10.80
C PRO A 153 -12.16 10.24 -10.01
N HIS A 154 -11.90 10.21 -8.70
CA HIS A 154 -12.54 9.24 -7.80
C HIS A 154 -14.05 9.48 -7.72
N ASP A 155 -14.81 8.39 -7.67
CA ASP A 155 -16.25 8.40 -7.39
C ASP A 155 -16.48 8.04 -5.92
N VAL A 156 -16.27 9.04 -5.06
CA VAL A 156 -16.36 8.92 -3.60
C VAL A 156 -17.35 9.95 -3.09
N PRO A 157 -18.50 9.51 -2.51
CA PRO A 157 -19.55 10.42 -2.06
C PRO A 157 -19.14 11.22 -0.82
N PHE A 158 -19.81 12.35 -0.58
CA PHE A 158 -19.74 13.06 0.69
C PHE A 158 -20.30 12.16 1.83
N PRO A 159 -19.70 12.16 3.03
CA PRO A 159 -18.56 12.98 3.47
C PRO A 159 -17.17 12.38 3.18
N PHE A 160 -17.11 11.17 2.60
CA PHE A 160 -15.85 10.43 2.39
C PHE A 160 -14.92 11.09 1.36
N SER A 161 -15.48 11.98 0.48
CA SER A 161 -14.68 12.76 -0.46
C SER A 161 -13.81 13.86 0.20
N LEU A 162 -14.08 14.21 1.47
CA LEU A 162 -13.28 15.19 2.19
C LEU A 162 -11.90 14.61 2.56
N ARG A 163 -10.84 15.32 2.15
CA ARG A 163 -9.45 14.88 2.38
C ARG A 163 -8.93 15.19 3.78
N ARG A 164 -9.34 16.32 4.37
CA ARG A 164 -8.82 16.76 5.68
C ARG A 164 -9.10 15.78 6.81
N PRO A 165 -10.29 15.17 6.97
CA PRO A 165 -10.58 14.17 7.99
C PRO A 165 -9.71 12.91 7.92
N LEU A 166 -9.08 12.62 6.77
CA LEU A 166 -8.12 11.51 6.63
C LEU A 166 -6.90 11.67 7.53
N GLY A 167 -6.57 12.90 7.98
CA GLY A 167 -5.56 13.12 9.02
C GLY A 167 -5.95 12.47 10.34
N GLY A 168 -7.23 12.52 10.73
CA GLY A 168 -7.77 11.80 11.89
C GLY A 168 -7.71 10.29 11.71
N TRP A 169 -8.01 9.79 10.50
CA TRP A 169 -7.83 8.37 10.17
C TRP A 169 -6.35 7.94 10.30
N LYS A 170 -5.41 8.75 9.79
CA LYS A 170 -3.97 8.50 9.97
C LYS A 170 -3.57 8.48 11.43
N PHE A 171 -4.07 9.40 12.24
CA PHE A 171 -3.80 9.42 13.69
C PHE A 171 -4.18 8.10 14.38
N LEU A 172 -5.26 7.44 13.91
CA LEU A 172 -5.74 6.18 14.48
C LEU A 172 -5.06 4.93 13.92
N PHE A 173 -4.66 4.93 12.65
CA PHE A 173 -4.30 3.71 11.92
C PHE A 173 -2.95 3.78 11.17
N PHE A 174 -2.31 4.94 11.12
CA PHE A 174 -1.03 5.11 10.46
C PHE A 174 0.09 5.19 11.50
N ASP A 175 0.85 4.11 11.61
CA ASP A 175 2.09 4.11 12.36
C ASP A 175 3.22 4.53 11.41
N ASP A 176 3.95 5.59 11.72
CA ASP A 176 5.01 6.18 10.88
C ASP A 176 6.40 5.58 11.12
N THR A 177 6.46 4.38 11.70
CA THR A 177 7.73 3.70 11.99
C THR A 177 8.27 3.01 10.74
N ALA A 178 9.49 3.34 10.31
CA ALA A 178 10.19 2.65 9.23
C ALA A 178 10.47 1.20 9.60
N PHE A 179 10.66 0.33 8.59
CA PHE A 179 11.04 -1.07 8.82
C PHE A 179 12.33 -1.15 9.65
N GLN A 180 12.30 -1.97 10.69
CA GLN A 180 13.46 -2.27 11.52
C GLN A 180 13.77 -3.77 11.40
N PRO A 181 15.00 -4.15 11.02
CA PRO A 181 15.40 -5.54 10.99
C PRO A 181 15.38 -6.15 12.39
N ASP A 182 14.93 -7.39 12.49
CA ASP A 182 15.08 -8.22 13.68
C ASP A 182 16.49 -8.83 13.69
N LEU A 183 17.36 -8.34 14.57
CA LEU A 183 18.75 -8.79 14.67
C LEU A 183 18.90 -10.24 15.14
N SER A 184 17.84 -10.88 15.64
CA SER A 184 17.82 -12.31 15.99
C SER A 184 17.54 -13.23 14.79
N LYS A 185 17.18 -12.67 13.62
CA LYS A 185 16.84 -13.39 12.41
C LYS A 185 17.90 -13.24 11.34
N SER A 186 17.86 -14.16 10.36
CA SER A 186 18.75 -14.09 9.20
C SER A 186 18.54 -12.81 8.37
N ALA A 187 19.54 -12.41 7.60
CA ALA A 187 19.40 -11.32 6.63
C ALA A 187 18.32 -11.63 5.58
N GLN A 188 18.20 -12.89 5.17
CA GLN A 188 17.20 -13.37 4.22
C GLN A 188 15.78 -13.26 4.81
N TRP A 189 15.57 -13.70 6.04
CA TRP A 189 14.29 -13.53 6.72
C TRP A 189 13.90 -12.05 6.83
N ASN A 190 14.85 -11.18 7.22
CA ASN A 190 14.61 -9.73 7.30
C ASN A 190 14.28 -9.12 5.93
N ARG A 191 14.93 -9.59 4.85
CA ARG A 191 14.60 -9.19 3.49
C ARG A 191 13.16 -9.57 3.13
N GLY A 192 12.74 -10.79 3.45
CA GLY A 192 11.36 -11.26 3.27
C GLY A 192 10.36 -10.46 4.08
N ALA A 193 10.65 -10.22 5.36
CA ALA A 193 9.83 -9.40 6.23
C ALA A 193 9.64 -7.98 5.67
N TYR A 194 10.71 -7.36 5.19
CA TYR A 194 10.66 -6.06 4.53
C TYR A 194 9.80 -6.09 3.26
N LEU A 195 10.05 -7.04 2.35
CA LEU A 195 9.32 -7.13 1.08
C LEU A 195 7.82 -7.36 1.29
N VAL A 196 7.44 -8.25 2.20
CA VAL A 196 6.02 -8.59 2.47
C VAL A 196 5.27 -7.47 3.18
N ASN A 197 5.89 -6.80 4.15
CA ASN A 197 5.22 -5.75 4.95
C ASN A 197 5.31 -4.37 4.32
N GLY A 198 6.41 -4.08 3.63
CA GLY A 198 6.69 -2.80 2.98
C GLY A 198 6.17 -2.75 1.54
N PRO A 199 7.04 -2.85 0.52
CA PRO A 199 6.64 -2.67 -0.87
C PRO A 199 5.56 -3.65 -1.33
N GLY A 200 5.62 -4.92 -0.93
CA GLY A 200 4.66 -5.95 -1.32
C GLY A 200 3.26 -5.77 -0.73
N HIS A 201 3.10 -5.00 0.33
CA HIS A 201 1.85 -4.62 1.00
C HIS A 201 0.81 -5.76 1.11
N CYS A 202 1.25 -7.00 1.28
CA CYS A 202 0.40 -8.20 1.28
C CYS A 202 -0.75 -8.12 2.30
N ALA A 203 -0.49 -7.47 3.45
CA ALA A 203 -1.47 -7.28 4.50
C ALA A 203 -2.68 -6.43 4.06
N GLU A 204 -2.55 -5.60 3.03
CA GLU A 204 -3.65 -4.75 2.57
C GLU A 204 -4.84 -5.57 2.04
N CYS A 205 -4.56 -6.72 1.43
CA CYS A 205 -5.58 -7.69 1.01
C CYS A 205 -5.76 -8.83 2.01
N HIS A 206 -4.66 -9.37 2.55
CA HIS A 206 -4.68 -10.57 3.38
C HIS A 206 -4.99 -10.33 4.87
N SER A 207 -5.53 -9.16 5.23
CA SER A 207 -5.94 -8.87 6.62
C SER A 207 -7.36 -8.36 6.69
N PRO A 208 -8.14 -8.73 7.71
CA PRO A 208 -9.47 -8.18 7.90
C PRO A 208 -9.39 -6.73 8.36
N ARG A 209 -10.45 -5.97 8.08
CA ARG A 209 -10.54 -4.54 8.39
C ARG A 209 -11.72 -4.23 9.32
N ASN A 210 -11.59 -3.17 10.08
CA ASN A 210 -12.68 -2.60 10.84
C ASN A 210 -13.60 -1.72 9.96
N LEU A 211 -14.67 -1.19 10.55
CA LEU A 211 -15.66 -0.35 9.85
C LEU A 211 -15.08 0.95 9.27
N LEU A 212 -13.95 1.42 9.76
CA LEU A 212 -13.25 2.58 9.25
C LEU A 212 -12.20 2.23 8.20
N GLY A 213 -12.11 0.96 7.79
CA GLY A 213 -11.17 0.47 6.79
C GLY A 213 -9.75 0.23 7.31
N GLY A 214 -9.49 0.42 8.61
CA GLY A 214 -8.20 0.10 9.24
C GLY A 214 -8.00 -1.40 9.39
N ILE A 215 -6.77 -1.90 9.14
CA ILE A 215 -6.40 -3.31 9.34
C ILE A 215 -6.49 -3.65 10.84
N LEU A 216 -7.09 -4.80 11.15
CA LEU A 216 -7.09 -5.36 12.50
C LEU A 216 -5.71 -5.97 12.80
N SER A 217 -4.89 -5.25 13.58
CA SER A 217 -3.49 -5.61 13.84
C SER A 217 -3.32 -7.01 14.44
N GLY A 218 -4.22 -7.41 15.34
CA GLY A 218 -4.24 -8.76 15.93
C GLY A 218 -4.61 -9.89 14.97
N GLN A 219 -5.10 -9.56 13.77
CA GLN A 219 -5.45 -10.53 12.73
C GLN A 219 -4.72 -10.24 11.40
N ARG A 220 -3.55 -9.61 11.49
CA ARG A 220 -2.73 -9.33 10.31
C ARG A 220 -2.40 -10.62 9.57
N PHE A 221 -2.57 -10.62 8.25
CA PHE A 221 -2.40 -11.77 7.35
C PHE A 221 -3.40 -12.93 7.53
N ALA A 222 -4.39 -12.80 8.42
CA ALA A 222 -5.36 -13.87 8.70
C ALA A 222 -6.50 -14.01 7.66
N GLY A 223 -6.39 -13.29 6.52
CA GLY A 223 -7.40 -13.32 5.47
C GLY A 223 -8.67 -12.55 5.83
N GLY A 224 -9.67 -12.63 4.97
CA GLY A 224 -10.95 -11.94 5.23
C GLY A 224 -11.76 -11.63 3.97
N PRO A 225 -12.83 -10.82 4.10
CA PRO A 225 -13.56 -10.32 2.94
C PRO A 225 -12.62 -9.55 2.00
N ASN A 226 -12.80 -9.73 0.69
CA ASN A 226 -12.00 -9.01 -0.29
C ASN A 226 -12.25 -7.48 -0.18
N PRO A 227 -11.22 -6.66 0.10
CA PRO A 227 -11.38 -5.21 0.27
C PRO A 227 -11.80 -4.51 -1.04
N GLU A 228 -11.59 -5.13 -2.19
CA GLU A 228 -11.93 -4.57 -3.50
C GLU A 228 -13.26 -5.08 -4.06
N GLY A 229 -14.11 -5.68 -3.25
CA GLY A 229 -15.44 -6.11 -3.69
C GLY A 229 -15.86 -7.49 -3.21
N LYS A 230 -16.33 -8.34 -4.13
CA LYS A 230 -16.86 -9.66 -3.80
C LYS A 230 -15.73 -10.69 -3.63
N GLY A 231 -15.97 -11.64 -2.74
CA GLY A 231 -15.08 -12.79 -2.54
C GLY A 231 -14.35 -12.76 -1.20
N TRP A 232 -13.40 -13.66 -1.08
CA TRP A 232 -12.67 -13.91 0.15
C TRP A 232 -11.17 -14.05 -0.15
N VAL A 233 -10.35 -13.34 0.58
CA VAL A 233 -8.89 -13.43 0.50
C VAL A 233 -8.41 -14.45 1.54
N PRO A 234 -7.54 -15.41 1.16
CA PRO A 234 -7.10 -16.47 2.06
C PRO A 234 -6.22 -15.95 3.20
N ASN A 235 -6.18 -16.74 4.28
CA ASN A 235 -5.24 -16.60 5.37
C ASN A 235 -3.86 -17.06 4.89
N ILE A 236 -2.83 -16.21 5.05
CA ILE A 236 -1.44 -16.50 4.70
C ILE A 236 -0.51 -16.60 5.92
N THR A 237 -1.09 -16.83 7.11
CA THR A 237 -0.37 -17.27 8.30
C THR A 237 -0.30 -18.81 8.36
N GLN A 238 0.35 -19.36 9.39
CA GLN A 238 0.37 -20.83 9.55
C GLN A 238 -1.01 -21.47 9.77
N ALA A 239 -2.06 -20.68 10.07
CA ALA A 239 -3.43 -21.21 10.07
C ALA A 239 -3.92 -21.55 8.65
N GLY A 240 -3.48 -20.83 7.63
CA GLY A 240 -3.82 -21.09 6.23
C GLY A 240 -2.74 -21.84 5.44
N LEU A 241 -1.46 -21.69 5.80
CA LEU A 241 -0.31 -22.25 5.07
C LEU A 241 0.37 -23.41 5.81
N LYS A 242 -0.30 -24.07 6.76
CA LYS A 242 0.28 -25.12 7.58
C LYS A 242 0.91 -26.26 6.76
N ASP A 243 0.23 -26.66 5.69
CA ASP A 243 0.60 -27.79 4.84
C ASP A 243 1.54 -27.39 3.67
N TRP A 244 1.87 -26.09 3.53
CA TRP A 244 2.73 -25.56 2.48
C TRP A 244 4.18 -25.46 2.97
N GLY A 245 5.14 -25.88 2.15
CA GLY A 245 6.56 -25.62 2.35
C GLY A 245 6.98 -24.22 1.89
N ILE A 246 8.22 -23.85 2.16
CA ILE A 246 8.82 -22.61 1.64
C ILE A 246 8.85 -22.65 0.11
N ASP A 247 9.26 -23.77 -0.47
CA ASP A 247 9.34 -23.95 -1.93
C ASP A 247 7.96 -23.85 -2.60
N ASP A 248 6.88 -24.29 -1.94
CA ASP A 248 5.51 -24.15 -2.45
C ASP A 248 5.08 -22.68 -2.54
N ILE A 249 5.42 -21.89 -1.51
CA ILE A 249 5.11 -20.45 -1.47
C ILE A 249 5.97 -19.71 -2.51
N GLU A 250 7.27 -20.05 -2.62
CA GLU A 250 8.16 -19.49 -3.63
C GLU A 250 7.62 -19.79 -5.04
N TYR A 251 7.26 -21.04 -5.30
CA TYR A 251 6.69 -21.48 -6.58
C TYR A 251 5.38 -20.75 -6.92
N LEU A 252 4.50 -20.59 -5.92
CA LEU A 252 3.29 -19.78 -6.10
C LEU A 252 3.63 -18.34 -6.52
N LEU A 253 4.57 -17.69 -5.82
CA LEU A 253 4.97 -16.30 -6.10
C LEU A 253 5.63 -16.14 -7.47
N GLU A 254 6.17 -17.20 -8.05
CA GLU A 254 6.74 -17.24 -9.39
C GLU A 254 5.70 -17.53 -10.48
N THR A 255 4.90 -18.57 -10.28
CA THR A 255 4.08 -19.17 -11.33
C THR A 255 2.58 -18.89 -11.19
N GLY A 256 2.12 -18.61 -9.97
CA GLY A 256 0.71 -18.53 -9.62
C GLY A 256 0.02 -19.88 -9.41
N ASN A 257 0.75 -20.99 -9.48
CA ASN A 257 0.20 -22.32 -9.25
C ASN A 257 0.32 -22.74 -7.78
N THR A 258 -0.69 -23.42 -7.29
CA THR A 258 -0.73 -23.99 -5.94
C THR A 258 -0.18 -25.42 -5.92
N PRO A 259 0.26 -25.94 -4.75
CA PRO A 259 0.80 -27.31 -4.66
C PRO A 259 -0.19 -28.41 -5.07
N ASP A 260 -1.48 -28.15 -4.96
CA ASP A 260 -2.57 -29.06 -5.35
C ASP A 260 -2.97 -28.97 -6.84
N GLY A 261 -2.23 -28.19 -7.64
CA GLY A 261 -2.40 -28.10 -9.08
C GLY A 261 -3.47 -27.10 -9.54
N ASP A 262 -3.99 -26.27 -8.63
CA ASP A 262 -4.87 -25.14 -8.97
C ASP A 262 -4.03 -23.89 -9.29
N SER A 263 -4.66 -22.80 -9.68
CA SER A 263 -4.02 -21.53 -9.98
C SER A 263 -4.73 -20.37 -9.33
N VAL A 264 -3.97 -19.42 -8.81
CA VAL A 264 -4.54 -18.20 -8.26
C VAL A 264 -5.07 -17.29 -9.36
N GLY A 265 -6.25 -16.74 -9.14
CA GLY A 265 -6.92 -15.85 -10.08
C GLY A 265 -7.26 -14.49 -9.49
N SER A 266 -8.21 -13.78 -10.14
CA SER A 266 -8.72 -12.49 -9.67
C SER A 266 -7.59 -11.50 -9.36
N ASN A 267 -7.68 -10.80 -8.23
CA ASN A 267 -6.72 -9.77 -7.81
C ASN A 267 -5.31 -10.30 -7.51
N MET A 268 -5.15 -11.62 -7.28
CA MET A 268 -3.82 -12.19 -7.08
C MET A 268 -3.04 -12.40 -8.39
N ALA A 269 -3.71 -12.61 -9.52
CA ALA A 269 -3.03 -12.80 -10.81
C ALA A 269 -2.12 -11.61 -11.22
N PRO A 270 -2.53 -10.32 -11.08
CA PRO A 270 -1.60 -9.21 -11.28
C PRO A 270 -0.46 -9.16 -10.26
N VAL A 271 -0.66 -9.63 -9.02
CA VAL A 271 0.44 -9.74 -8.04
C VAL A 271 1.49 -10.72 -8.53
N ILE A 272 1.08 -11.92 -8.97
CA ILE A 272 2.00 -12.94 -9.51
C ILE A 272 2.80 -12.41 -10.71
N ARG A 273 2.16 -11.68 -11.64
CA ARG A 273 2.89 -11.07 -12.77
C ARG A 273 4.03 -10.14 -12.33
N ASN A 274 3.91 -9.55 -11.16
CA ASN A 274 4.96 -8.71 -10.60
C ASN A 274 5.97 -9.52 -9.78
N THR A 275 5.53 -10.40 -8.90
CA THR A 275 6.45 -11.21 -8.07
C THR A 275 7.30 -12.17 -8.90
N SER A 276 6.79 -12.63 -10.05
CA SER A 276 7.58 -13.43 -11.02
C SER A 276 8.78 -12.68 -11.61
N GLN A 277 8.78 -11.33 -11.57
CA GLN A 277 9.89 -10.49 -12.03
C GLN A 277 10.95 -10.22 -10.94
N LEU A 278 10.67 -10.60 -9.70
CA LEU A 278 11.66 -10.54 -8.62
C LEU A 278 12.70 -11.66 -8.78
N SER A 279 13.86 -11.48 -8.15
CA SER A 279 14.84 -12.54 -8.09
C SER A 279 14.30 -13.77 -7.34
N LYS A 280 14.88 -14.93 -7.58
CA LYS A 280 14.55 -16.15 -6.84
C LYS A 280 14.81 -15.95 -5.34
N GLU A 281 15.91 -15.29 -5.00
CA GLU A 281 16.32 -15.00 -3.63
C GLU A 281 15.27 -14.12 -2.91
N ASP A 282 14.72 -13.11 -3.58
CA ASP A 282 13.68 -12.26 -3.01
C ASP A 282 12.36 -13.03 -2.81
N ARG A 283 11.94 -13.86 -3.78
CA ARG A 283 10.75 -14.70 -3.63
C ARG A 283 10.92 -15.72 -2.50
N HIS A 284 12.09 -16.35 -2.43
CA HIS A 284 12.41 -17.28 -1.35
C HIS A 284 12.42 -16.60 0.02
N ALA A 285 12.98 -15.40 0.11
CA ALA A 285 12.96 -14.60 1.33
C ALA A 285 11.52 -14.29 1.78
N MET A 286 10.64 -13.87 0.84
CA MET A 286 9.22 -13.65 1.13
C MET A 286 8.54 -14.94 1.63
N ALA A 287 8.83 -16.08 1.02
CA ALA A 287 8.30 -17.37 1.41
C ALA A 287 8.78 -17.79 2.81
N GLU A 288 10.07 -17.65 3.12
CA GLU A 288 10.66 -17.90 4.45
C GLU A 288 9.96 -17.06 5.52
N TYR A 289 9.77 -15.76 5.27
CA TYR A 289 9.06 -14.90 6.20
C TYR A 289 7.61 -15.33 6.41
N LEU A 290 6.84 -15.55 5.34
CA LEU A 290 5.44 -15.98 5.42
C LEU A 290 5.31 -17.32 6.18
N LYS A 291 6.23 -18.26 5.92
CA LYS A 291 6.24 -19.55 6.62
C LYS A 291 6.59 -19.43 8.10
N SER A 292 7.26 -18.37 8.51
CA SER A 292 7.62 -18.12 9.91
C SER A 292 6.52 -17.45 10.73
N LEU A 293 5.45 -16.95 10.09
CA LEU A 293 4.35 -16.28 10.79
C LEU A 293 3.64 -17.24 11.74
N PRO A 294 3.29 -16.80 12.95
CA PRO A 294 2.47 -17.63 13.85
C PRO A 294 1.08 -17.89 13.23
N ALA A 295 0.45 -18.99 13.63
CA ALA A 295 -0.94 -19.24 13.25
C ALA A 295 -1.86 -18.20 13.88
N VAL A 296 -2.64 -17.52 13.05
CA VAL A 296 -3.63 -16.51 13.48
C VAL A 296 -4.97 -16.84 12.83
N GLU A 297 -5.99 -17.05 13.66
CA GLU A 297 -7.34 -17.29 13.18
C GLU A 297 -7.96 -16.00 12.62
N GLY A 298 -8.46 -16.09 11.41
CA GLY A 298 -9.19 -15.00 10.74
C GLY A 298 -10.70 -15.09 10.91
N PRO A 299 -11.45 -14.13 10.38
CA PRO A 299 -12.89 -14.20 10.34
C PRO A 299 -13.35 -15.44 9.55
N LYS A 300 -14.43 -16.07 10.00
CA LYS A 300 -14.98 -17.24 9.31
C LYS A 300 -15.58 -16.82 7.97
N ARG A 301 -15.22 -17.55 6.91
CA ARG A 301 -15.85 -17.37 5.60
C ARG A 301 -17.34 -17.73 5.73
N PRO A 302 -18.27 -16.88 5.26
CA PRO A 302 -19.68 -17.22 5.23
C PRO A 302 -19.90 -18.52 4.45
N SER A 303 -20.74 -19.42 4.98
CA SER A 303 -21.21 -20.58 4.21
C SER A 303 -21.93 -20.09 2.95
N LYS A 304 -21.71 -20.78 1.84
CA LYS A 304 -22.41 -20.53 0.58
C LYS A 304 -23.90 -20.83 0.73
#